data_bebd50e9e985d580b37fd8eb36fb0f8f
#
_entry.id   bebd50e9e985d580b37fd8eb36fb0f8f
#
_cell.length_a   1.000
_cell.length_b   1.000
_cell.length_c   1.000
_cell.angle_alpha   90.00
_cell.angle_beta   90.00
_cell.angle_gamma   90.00
#
_symmetry.space_group_name_H-M   'P 1'
#
loop_
_entity.id
_entity.type
_entity.pdbx_description
1 polymer ?
#
loop_
_entity_poly.entity_id
_entity_poly.type
_entity_poly.pdbx_seq_one_letter_code
_entity_poly.pdbx_strand_id
1 'polypeptide(L)'
;MEFEFRKDFITGQATVQTEMDHEAFATWLEMEGQSIDWVEGLITQINLLQNRVIGDYKLAGSEFSLLLSHAEAQVINHRLMEHQEDDQLEQDLSFYNAELEAGCGLEDLKHLLESWLEFIS
;
A
#
# COMPACT_ATOMS: atom_id res chain seq x y z
N MET A 1 -9.58 4.71 -6.83
CA MET A 1 -9.64 3.80 -5.68
C MET A 1 -10.61 4.36 -4.66
N GLU A 2 -11.57 3.57 -4.28
CA GLU A 2 -12.50 3.98 -3.25
C GLU A 2 -12.06 3.43 -1.91
N PHE A 3 -12.21 4.23 -0.87
CA PHE A 3 -11.79 3.81 0.46
C PHE A 3 -12.64 4.49 1.52
N GLU A 4 -12.65 3.88 2.70
CA GLU A 4 -13.37 4.41 3.84
C GLU A 4 -12.53 4.19 5.09
N PHE A 5 -12.47 5.18 5.95
CA PHE A 5 -11.72 5.09 7.19
C PHE A 5 -12.67 4.96 8.37
N ARG A 6 -12.24 4.20 9.36
CA ARG A 6 -12.99 4.04 10.60
C ARG A 6 -12.01 4.00 11.76
N LYS A 7 -12.51 4.35 12.91
CA LYS A 7 -11.73 4.26 14.14
C LYS A 7 -12.31 3.13 14.97
N ASP A 8 -11.45 2.20 15.40
CA ASP A 8 -11.90 1.10 16.24
C ASP A 8 -12.43 1.66 17.54
N PHE A 9 -13.65 1.27 17.86
CA PHE A 9 -14.35 1.79 19.02
C PHE A 9 -13.67 1.41 20.34
N ILE A 10 -13.07 0.22 20.37
CA ILE A 10 -12.48 -0.30 21.60
C ILE A 10 -11.03 0.12 21.76
N THR A 11 -10.23 -0.03 20.69
CA THR A 11 -8.80 0.24 20.76
C THR A 11 -8.43 1.66 20.35
N GLY A 12 -9.34 2.34 19.66
CA GLY A 12 -9.06 3.66 19.12
C GLY A 12 -8.18 3.65 17.89
N GLN A 13 -7.84 2.47 17.38
CA GLN A 13 -6.98 2.36 16.22
C GLN A 13 -7.71 2.70 14.94
N ALA A 14 -7.03 3.44 14.08
CA ALA A 14 -7.59 3.76 12.77
C ALA A 14 -7.52 2.56 11.84
N THR A 15 -8.59 2.34 11.09
CA THR A 15 -8.65 1.26 10.12
C THR A 15 -9.11 1.81 8.78
N VAL A 16 -8.84 1.06 7.72
CA VAL A 16 -9.21 1.48 6.38
C VAL A 16 -9.81 0.29 5.62
N GLN A 17 -10.87 0.57 4.87
CA GLN A 17 -11.48 -0.41 4.00
C GLN A 17 -11.41 0.12 2.57
N THR A 18 -11.08 -0.75 1.64
CA THR A 18 -11.06 -0.42 0.23
C THR A 18 -11.96 -1.38 -0.52
N GLU A 19 -12.16 -1.13 -1.80
CA GLU A 19 -12.80 -2.11 -2.65
C GLU A 19 -11.93 -3.36 -2.74
N MET A 20 -12.53 -4.48 -3.14
CA MET A 20 -11.87 -5.78 -3.09
C MET A 20 -10.53 -5.83 -3.82
N ASP A 21 -10.41 -5.12 -4.94
CA ASP A 21 -9.19 -5.16 -5.73
C ASP A 21 -8.02 -4.48 -5.04
N HIS A 22 -8.28 -3.74 -3.99
CA HIS A 22 -7.24 -2.95 -3.32
C HIS A 22 -7.06 -3.31 -1.85
N GLU A 23 -7.56 -4.47 -1.43
CA GLU A 23 -7.47 -4.87 -0.03
C GLU A 23 -6.03 -4.89 0.51
N ALA A 24 -5.06 -5.23 -0.34
CA ALA A 24 -3.68 -5.25 0.11
C ALA A 24 -3.20 -3.88 0.56
N PHE A 25 -3.65 -2.81 -0.10
CA PHE A 25 -3.31 -1.46 0.33
C PHE A 25 -3.90 -1.16 1.71
N ALA A 26 -5.12 -1.61 1.97
CA ALA A 26 -5.74 -1.39 3.26
C ALA A 26 -4.97 -2.08 4.38
N THR A 27 -4.65 -3.35 4.18
CA THR A 27 -3.89 -4.11 5.17
C THR A 27 -2.52 -3.50 5.40
N TRP A 28 -1.83 -3.17 4.32
CA TRP A 28 -0.51 -2.56 4.39
C TRP A 28 -0.55 -1.24 5.16
N LEU A 29 -1.53 -0.39 4.86
CA LEU A 29 -1.62 0.92 5.47
C LEU A 29 -1.92 0.82 6.96
N GLU A 30 -2.78 -0.11 7.36
CA GLU A 30 -3.07 -0.32 8.77
C GLU A 30 -1.86 -0.82 9.54
N MET A 31 -1.02 -1.63 8.90
CA MET A 31 0.15 -2.18 9.56
C MET A 31 1.30 -1.18 9.65
N GLU A 32 1.51 -0.42 8.59
CA GLU A 32 2.70 0.44 8.50
C GLU A 32 2.39 1.90 8.74
N GLY A 33 1.18 2.33 8.50
CA GLY A 33 0.85 3.75 8.40
C GLY A 33 0.24 4.37 9.66
N GLN A 34 0.56 3.87 10.84
CA GLN A 34 0.00 4.44 12.07
C GLN A 34 0.76 5.66 12.57
N SER A 35 1.87 6.02 11.94
CA SER A 35 2.69 7.16 12.32
C SER A 35 2.51 8.30 11.31
N ILE A 36 2.21 9.48 11.82
CA ILE A 36 2.09 10.68 10.98
C ILE A 36 3.39 10.93 10.22
N ASP A 37 4.52 10.82 10.91
CA ASP A 37 5.83 11.06 10.28
C ASP A 37 6.10 10.09 9.15
N TRP A 38 5.73 8.84 9.33
CA TRP A 38 5.92 7.82 8.28
C TRP A 38 5.10 8.17 7.04
N VAL A 39 3.83 8.56 7.25
CA VAL A 39 2.95 8.89 6.13
C VAL A 39 3.44 10.12 5.40
N GLU A 40 3.84 11.16 6.14
CA GLU A 40 4.37 12.39 5.54
C GLU A 40 5.64 12.13 4.75
N GLY A 41 6.51 11.29 5.28
CA GLY A 41 7.73 10.92 4.58
C GLY A 41 7.45 10.23 3.27
N LEU A 42 6.47 9.34 3.26
CA LEU A 42 6.11 8.62 2.04
C LEU A 42 5.48 9.57 1.00
N ILE A 43 4.63 10.49 1.44
CA ILE A 43 4.05 11.48 0.53
C ILE A 43 5.16 12.32 -0.10
N THR A 44 6.20 12.65 0.67
CA THR A 44 7.34 13.37 0.15
C THR A 44 8.01 12.60 -0.99
N GLN A 45 8.20 11.28 -0.81
CA GLN A 45 8.79 10.46 -1.87
C GLN A 45 7.91 10.43 -3.11
N ILE A 46 6.60 10.37 -2.93
CA ILE A 46 5.67 10.40 -4.06
C ILE A 46 5.81 11.71 -4.83
N ASN A 47 5.94 12.82 -4.12
CA ASN A 47 6.14 14.11 -4.78
C ASN A 47 7.42 14.14 -5.60
N LEU A 48 8.49 13.54 -5.08
CA LEU A 48 9.75 13.44 -5.82
C LEU A 48 9.59 12.60 -7.08
N LEU A 49 8.81 11.53 -7.01
CA LEU A 49 8.54 10.71 -8.18
C LEU A 49 7.72 11.47 -9.21
N GLN A 50 6.71 12.20 -8.78
CA GLN A 50 5.87 12.97 -9.69
C GLN A 50 6.64 14.08 -10.36
N ASN A 51 7.61 14.65 -9.69
CA ASN A 51 8.46 15.70 -10.24
C ASN A 51 9.68 15.13 -10.98
N ARG A 52 9.75 13.80 -11.09
CA ARG A 52 10.80 13.10 -11.80
C ARG A 52 12.20 13.35 -11.24
N VAL A 53 12.26 13.66 -9.96
CA VAL A 53 13.54 13.80 -9.26
C VAL A 53 14.16 12.42 -9.05
N ILE A 54 13.32 11.42 -8.79
CA ILE A 54 13.76 10.02 -8.69
C ILE A 54 12.90 9.21 -9.66
N GLY A 55 13.43 8.07 -10.11
CA GLY A 55 12.75 7.24 -11.11
C GLY A 55 11.84 6.19 -10.51
N ASP A 56 12.21 5.68 -9.35
CA ASP A 56 11.42 4.69 -8.65
C ASP A 56 11.75 4.73 -7.18
N TYR A 57 10.96 4.04 -6.38
CA TYR A 57 11.15 3.99 -4.95
C TYR A 57 10.61 2.67 -4.43
N LYS A 58 11.35 2.04 -3.54
CA LYS A 58 10.94 0.79 -2.92
C LYS A 58 11.03 0.91 -1.42
N LEU A 59 9.97 0.51 -0.73
CA LEU A 59 9.93 0.55 0.73
C LEU A 59 9.54 -0.82 1.24
N ALA A 60 10.47 -1.51 1.86
CA ALA A 60 10.21 -2.82 2.43
C ALA A 60 9.72 -2.67 3.86
N GLY A 61 8.52 -3.17 4.13
CA GLY A 61 7.97 -3.17 5.48
C GLY A 61 8.09 -4.54 6.11
N SER A 62 7.34 -4.77 7.17
CA SER A 62 7.43 -6.03 7.90
C SER A 62 6.83 -7.20 7.13
N GLU A 63 5.72 -6.99 6.43
CA GLU A 63 5.07 -8.06 5.68
C GLU A 63 4.83 -7.71 4.22
N PHE A 64 4.87 -6.44 3.87
CA PHE A 64 4.63 -5.98 2.51
C PHE A 64 5.79 -5.12 2.03
N SER A 65 5.98 -5.09 0.72
CA SER A 65 6.86 -4.13 0.08
C SER A 65 6.03 -3.22 -0.80
N LEU A 66 6.36 -1.94 -0.79
CA LEU A 66 5.74 -0.95 -1.64
C LEU A 66 6.68 -0.61 -2.77
N LEU A 67 6.19 -0.68 -4.00
CA LEU A 67 6.98 -0.40 -5.19
C LEU A 67 6.32 0.76 -5.93
N LEU A 68 7.07 1.83 -6.12
CA LEU A 68 6.55 3.02 -6.76
C LEU A 68 7.35 3.38 -8.00
N SER A 69 6.66 3.89 -9.00
CA SER A 69 7.27 4.52 -10.16
C SER A 69 6.64 5.89 -10.33
N HIS A 70 7.04 6.61 -11.37
CA HIS A 70 6.50 7.95 -11.57
C HIS A 70 5.00 7.97 -11.91
N ALA A 71 4.42 6.81 -12.23
CA ALA A 71 3.02 6.73 -12.63
C ALA A 71 2.21 5.69 -11.86
N GLU A 72 2.88 4.74 -11.21
CA GLU A 72 2.18 3.60 -10.63
C GLU A 72 2.66 3.26 -9.24
N ALA A 73 1.78 2.60 -8.49
CA ALA A 73 2.09 2.11 -7.15
C ALA A 73 1.63 0.67 -7.03
N GLN A 74 2.43 -0.14 -6.37
CA GLN A 74 2.10 -1.54 -6.13
C GLN A 74 2.53 -1.93 -4.73
N VAL A 75 1.70 -2.70 -4.05
CA VAL A 75 2.06 -3.30 -2.77
C VAL A 75 1.96 -4.80 -2.92
N ILE A 76 2.95 -5.51 -2.38
CA ILE A 76 3.02 -6.95 -2.53
C ILE A 76 3.50 -7.56 -1.21
N ASN A 77 2.79 -8.60 -0.77
CA ASN A 77 3.16 -9.31 0.45
C ASN A 77 4.39 -10.17 0.19
N HIS A 78 5.27 -10.25 1.18
CA HIS A 78 6.52 -11.00 1.04
C HIS A 78 6.30 -12.48 0.74
N ARG A 79 5.17 -13.04 1.14
CA ARG A 79 4.84 -14.42 0.81
C ARG A 79 4.76 -14.64 -0.69
N LEU A 80 4.15 -13.69 -1.39
CA LEU A 80 4.07 -13.79 -2.85
C LEU A 80 5.44 -13.66 -3.48
N MET A 81 6.27 -12.79 -2.93
CA MET A 81 7.62 -12.61 -3.44
C MET A 81 8.44 -13.88 -3.30
N GLU A 82 8.28 -14.57 -2.17
CA GLU A 82 8.98 -15.84 -1.96
C GLU A 82 8.48 -16.91 -2.91
N HIS A 83 7.17 -16.97 -3.13
CA HIS A 83 6.58 -17.97 -3.98
C HIS A 83 6.89 -17.77 -5.46
N GLN A 84 7.24 -16.57 -5.85
CA GLN A 84 7.57 -16.29 -7.24
C GLN A 84 8.79 -17.05 -7.73
N GLU A 85 9.62 -17.53 -6.81
CA GLU A 85 10.79 -18.29 -7.15
C GLU A 85 10.48 -19.77 -7.34
N ASP A 86 9.28 -20.19 -7.03
CA ASP A 86 8.86 -21.56 -7.05
C ASP A 86 7.79 -21.77 -8.11
N ASP A 87 8.21 -22.31 -9.25
CA ASP A 87 7.34 -22.48 -10.39
C ASP A 87 6.16 -23.40 -10.14
N GLN A 88 6.31 -24.34 -9.23
CA GLN A 88 5.24 -25.28 -8.98
C GLN A 88 4.02 -24.64 -8.36
N LEU A 89 4.18 -23.47 -7.81
CA LEU A 89 3.10 -22.78 -7.14
C LEU A 89 2.32 -21.87 -8.04
N GLU A 90 2.72 -21.74 -9.28
CA GLU A 90 2.03 -20.87 -10.20
C GLU A 90 0.56 -21.17 -10.34
N GLN A 91 0.21 -22.44 -10.32
CA GLN A 91 -1.18 -22.82 -10.46
C GLN A 91 -2.01 -22.37 -9.29
N ASP A 92 -1.44 -22.46 -8.12
CA ASP A 92 -2.12 -22.00 -6.92
C ASP A 92 -2.21 -20.49 -6.90
N LEU A 93 -1.21 -19.84 -7.45
CA LEU A 93 -1.18 -18.40 -7.51
C LEU A 93 -2.03 -17.83 -8.62
N SER A 94 -2.57 -18.68 -9.47
CA SER A 94 -3.47 -18.22 -10.51
C SER A 94 -4.72 -17.61 -9.89
N PHE A 95 -5.02 -17.93 -8.66
CA PHE A 95 -6.10 -17.27 -7.96
C PHE A 95 -5.61 -15.91 -7.52
N TYR A 96 -6.28 -14.90 -7.99
CA TYR A 96 -5.96 -13.56 -7.59
C TYR A 96 -6.20 -13.40 -6.09
N ASN A 97 -5.20 -12.89 -5.41
CA ASN A 97 -5.32 -12.68 -3.97
C ASN A 97 -5.15 -11.20 -3.65
N ALA A 98 -6.26 -10.50 -3.60
CA ALA A 98 -6.27 -9.07 -3.38
C ALA A 98 -5.75 -8.69 -1.99
N GLU A 99 -5.68 -9.64 -1.08
CA GLU A 99 -5.14 -9.37 0.24
C GLU A 99 -3.64 -9.36 0.26
N LEU A 100 -3.00 -9.95 -0.75
CA LEU A 100 -1.54 -10.06 -0.79
C LEU A 100 -0.88 -9.17 -1.83
N GLU A 101 -1.66 -8.66 -2.78
CA GLU A 101 -1.10 -7.84 -3.84
C GLU A 101 -2.14 -6.90 -4.40
N ALA A 102 -1.75 -5.66 -4.66
CA ALA A 102 -2.62 -4.68 -5.30
C ALA A 102 -1.80 -3.62 -5.99
N GLY A 103 -2.40 -2.99 -6.99
CA GLY A 103 -1.77 -1.92 -7.72
C GLY A 103 -2.75 -0.81 -8.03
N CYS A 104 -2.23 0.40 -8.18
CA CYS A 104 -3.05 1.55 -8.56
C CYS A 104 -2.15 2.63 -9.16
N GLY A 105 -2.76 3.72 -9.62
CA GLY A 105 -1.98 4.86 -10.06
C GLY A 105 -1.30 5.55 -8.88
N LEU A 106 -0.19 6.20 -9.16
CA LEU A 106 0.56 6.89 -8.10
C LEU A 106 -0.29 7.99 -7.46
N GLU A 107 -1.08 8.69 -8.26
CA GLU A 107 -1.96 9.74 -7.74
C GLU A 107 -3.03 9.19 -6.82
N ASP A 108 -3.54 8.01 -7.13
CA ASP A 108 -4.53 7.37 -6.28
C ASP A 108 -3.94 7.03 -4.93
N LEU A 109 -2.71 6.53 -4.92
CA LEU A 109 -2.03 6.24 -3.66
C LEU A 109 -1.79 7.52 -2.88
N LYS A 110 -1.37 8.58 -3.57
CA LYS A 110 -1.14 9.85 -2.91
C LYS A 110 -2.42 10.36 -2.25
N HIS A 111 -3.54 10.27 -2.95
CA HIS A 111 -4.82 10.69 -2.41
C HIS A 111 -5.20 9.87 -1.17
N LEU A 112 -5.00 8.56 -1.25
CA LEU A 112 -5.25 7.69 -0.10
C LEU A 112 -4.41 8.11 1.11
N LEU A 113 -3.13 8.35 0.89
CA LEU A 113 -2.23 8.71 1.97
C LEU A 113 -2.53 10.08 2.56
N GLU A 114 -2.87 11.03 1.71
CA GLU A 114 -3.23 12.36 2.20
C GLU A 114 -4.51 12.33 3.02
N SER A 115 -5.48 11.56 2.56
CA SER A 115 -6.74 11.40 3.28
C SER A 115 -6.53 10.67 4.60
N TRP A 116 -5.70 9.64 4.58
CA TRP A 116 -5.36 8.88 5.77
C TRP A 116 -4.62 9.75 6.79
N LEU A 117 -3.67 10.54 6.31
CA LEU A 117 -2.92 11.45 7.19
C LEU A 117 -3.86 12.41 7.91
N GLU A 118 -4.81 12.96 7.18
CA GLU A 118 -5.80 13.85 7.78
C GLU A 118 -6.66 13.12 8.80
N PHE A 119 -6.98 11.86 8.54
CA PHE A 119 -7.81 11.08 9.44
C PHE A 119 -7.10 10.74 10.75
N ILE A 120 -5.82 10.42 10.68
CA ILE A 120 -5.07 10.01 11.88
C ILE A 120 -4.44 11.16 12.64
N SER A 121 -4.41 12.35 12.06
CA SER A 121 -3.81 13.51 12.71
C SER A 121 -4.78 14.26 13.63
#